data_3b3ee14dd4f23c4b36bfb1e4b7b17eb9
#
_entry.id   3b3ee14dd4f23c4b36bfb1e4b7b17eb9
#
_cell.length_a   1.000
_cell.length_b   1.000
_cell.length_c   1.000
_cell.angle_alpha   90.00
_cell.angle_beta   90.00
_cell.angle_gamma   90.00
#
_symmetry.space_group_name_H-M   'P 1'
#
loop_
_entity.id
_entity.type
_entity.pdbx_description
1 polymer ?
#
loop_
_entity_poly.entity_id
_entity_poly.type
_entity_poly.pdbx_seq_one_letter_code
_entity_poly.pdbx_strand_id
1 'polypeptide(L)'
;MKAKYALIALLAITFWGCDDNTAGLGLGMFPGSDQNINGKLSTFDVTTESVHAGKIYAMTNVGYVGKFTDETFGTYQAGFLAQLNCPEGMTFPEAFSGTTESGTGKMMTDFKNLAEGVSGNYTIIEDEKGDPIGNCQINIYLWYDSYFGDSLTACRLSMYVLDKKEGNKYWYEDPDAYYTNIDPTRYYDSTTSLLGNKSYTAVDLSISDSIRNLSTYVPYIKITLDQTKTQDLGLKLLKEGRTEDLYKKFQSIFPGLYVKSDYGDGTILYVNSVQMDVAFLEHARDSITGGLLHTSAGKDSVIYNGRSFTSTREVIQANRLENDTEKIQECINESKWTYLKSPAGIFTQITLPISQIAEKLQGDTLNAVKLGIPIYNETSDKKFGMSTPRNVLLIRKKYKDSFFKDNQLSDGVTSSLFNPTTSFTQYTFNNITQMINDCLADGEREESEKKLKNGGTITLQITNSEGKADTKEVHNIEDWEKYSDWNKFILIPVLVTTDASSSNSYYGSSSNVISIQHDLKPGYARLKGGTNATNASLDKEQQDKYKLKLEVVSTNFGTKSK
;
A
#
# COMPACT_ATOMS: atom_id res chain seq x y z
N MET A 1 41.66 -44.40 -6.33
CA MET A 1 41.68 -42.93 -6.04
C MET A 1 41.48 -42.03 -7.26
N LYS A 2 41.65 -42.50 -8.50
CA LYS A 2 41.54 -41.65 -9.72
C LYS A 2 40.08 -41.38 -10.18
N ALA A 3 39.11 -42.26 -9.87
CA ALA A 3 37.72 -42.09 -10.27
C ALA A 3 36.94 -41.03 -9.50
N LYS A 4 37.30 -40.74 -8.24
CA LYS A 4 36.66 -39.69 -7.42
C LYS A 4 36.98 -38.27 -7.91
N TYR A 5 38.16 -38.05 -8.45
CA TYR A 5 38.57 -36.76 -9.01
C TYR A 5 37.96 -36.48 -10.39
N ALA A 6 37.70 -37.55 -11.17
CA ALA A 6 36.99 -37.41 -12.44
C ALA A 6 35.51 -37.03 -12.23
N LEU A 7 34.86 -37.52 -11.17
CA LEU A 7 33.49 -37.15 -10.82
C LEU A 7 33.39 -35.71 -10.34
N ILE A 8 34.37 -35.24 -9.56
CA ILE A 8 34.43 -33.84 -9.08
C ILE A 8 34.73 -32.89 -10.26
N ALA A 9 35.58 -33.28 -11.19
CA ALA A 9 35.84 -32.50 -12.40
C ALA A 9 34.61 -32.42 -13.32
N LEU A 10 33.82 -33.49 -13.42
CA LEU A 10 32.58 -33.52 -14.18
C LEU A 10 31.48 -32.63 -13.53
N LEU A 11 31.41 -32.65 -12.18
CA LEU A 11 30.48 -31.72 -11.45
C LEU A 11 30.89 -30.24 -11.57
N ALA A 12 32.20 -29.96 -11.63
CA ALA A 12 32.67 -28.58 -11.78
C ALA A 12 32.35 -27.95 -13.15
N ILE A 13 32.18 -28.78 -14.18
CA ILE A 13 31.84 -28.33 -15.55
C ILE A 13 30.34 -28.00 -15.64
N THR A 14 29.49 -28.54 -14.77
CA THR A 14 28.05 -28.27 -14.77
C THR A 14 27.65 -26.95 -14.08
N PHE A 15 28.58 -26.26 -13.39
CA PHE A 15 28.34 -24.97 -12.76
C PHE A 15 28.78 -23.75 -13.60
N TRP A 16 29.29 -23.96 -14.80
CA TRP A 16 29.64 -22.90 -15.73
C TRP A 16 28.58 -22.79 -16.84
N GLY A 17 27.38 -22.38 -16.49
CA GLY A 17 26.36 -22.26 -17.50
C GLY A 17 25.03 -21.76 -16.99
N CYS A 18 25.03 -20.61 -16.33
CA CYS A 18 23.88 -19.74 -16.27
C CYS A 18 24.37 -18.29 -16.41
N ASP A 19 24.92 -18.02 -17.56
CA ASP A 19 24.88 -16.66 -18.11
C ASP A 19 23.50 -16.52 -18.74
N ASP A 20 22.64 -15.76 -18.07
CA ASP A 20 21.23 -15.52 -18.43
C ASP A 20 21.14 -14.61 -19.67
N ASN A 21 21.91 -14.95 -20.70
CA ASN A 21 22.01 -14.22 -21.96
C ASN A 21 20.96 -14.73 -22.93
N THR A 22 19.68 -14.74 -22.48
CA THR A 22 18.54 -15.12 -23.33
C THR A 22 18.36 -14.23 -24.57
N ALA A 23 18.96 -13.03 -24.58
CA ALA A 23 19.00 -12.19 -25.78
C ALA A 23 19.85 -12.81 -26.91
N GLY A 24 20.88 -13.62 -26.56
CA GLY A 24 21.70 -14.32 -27.56
C GLY A 24 21.05 -15.58 -28.15
N LEU A 25 20.09 -16.20 -27.44
CA LEU A 25 19.42 -17.42 -27.90
C LEU A 25 18.52 -17.23 -29.11
N GLY A 26 17.98 -16.02 -29.31
CA GLY A 26 17.16 -15.70 -30.49
C GLY A 26 17.97 -15.51 -31.78
N LEU A 27 19.22 -15.08 -31.67
CA LEU A 27 20.09 -14.81 -32.83
C LEU A 27 20.70 -16.09 -33.44
N GLY A 28 20.86 -17.14 -32.65
CA GLY A 28 21.43 -18.42 -33.13
C GLY A 28 20.42 -19.39 -33.74
N MET A 29 19.13 -19.11 -33.70
CA MET A 29 18.08 -20.00 -34.20
C MET A 29 17.70 -19.75 -35.67
N PHE A 30 18.24 -18.74 -36.32
CA PHE A 30 17.95 -18.46 -37.73
C PHE A 30 18.93 -19.22 -38.65
N PRO A 31 18.43 -20.04 -39.61
CA PRO A 31 19.29 -20.64 -40.62
C PRO A 31 19.92 -19.55 -41.49
N GLY A 32 21.22 -19.46 -41.51
CA GLY A 32 22.00 -18.34 -42.06
C GLY A 32 22.03 -18.19 -43.58
N SER A 33 21.15 -18.82 -44.38
CA SER A 33 21.34 -18.81 -45.80
C SER A 33 20.14 -18.53 -46.69
N ASP A 34 18.90 -18.55 -46.18
CA ASP A 34 17.74 -18.45 -47.09
C ASP A 34 16.67 -17.39 -46.75
N GLN A 35 16.85 -16.64 -45.69
CA GLN A 35 15.95 -15.52 -45.34
C GLN A 35 16.78 -14.27 -45.11
N ASN A 36 16.47 -13.16 -45.81
CA ASN A 36 17.06 -11.83 -45.59
C ASN A 36 16.69 -11.25 -44.19
N ILE A 37 16.82 -12.04 -43.12
CA ILE A 37 16.50 -11.68 -41.75
C ILE A 37 17.81 -11.43 -41.01
N ASN A 38 18.12 -10.18 -40.76
CA ASN A 38 19.31 -9.78 -40.00
C ASN A 38 18.88 -9.35 -38.57
N GLY A 39 19.04 -10.24 -37.58
CA GLY A 39 18.90 -9.91 -36.17
C GLY A 39 20.07 -9.05 -35.69
N LYS A 40 19.81 -7.95 -35.01
CA LYS A 40 20.81 -7.00 -34.49
C LYS A 40 20.56 -6.69 -33.04
N LEU A 41 21.63 -6.77 -32.22
CA LEU A 41 21.62 -6.26 -30.86
C LEU A 41 22.18 -4.83 -30.86
N SER A 42 21.40 -3.90 -30.34
CA SER A 42 21.80 -2.49 -30.16
C SER A 42 21.65 -2.11 -28.69
N THR A 43 22.55 -1.25 -28.21
CA THR A 43 22.46 -0.70 -26.86
C THR A 43 22.25 0.79 -26.93
N PHE A 44 21.44 1.30 -25.99
CA PHE A 44 21.14 2.71 -25.82
C PHE A 44 21.34 3.13 -24.37
N ASP A 45 21.77 4.38 -24.17
CA ASP A 45 21.95 4.93 -22.85
C ASP A 45 20.60 5.35 -22.25
N VAL A 46 20.37 4.97 -21.01
CA VAL A 46 19.18 5.34 -20.23
C VAL A 46 19.61 6.23 -19.07
N THR A 47 18.89 7.32 -18.87
CA THR A 47 19.10 8.23 -17.75
C THR A 47 18.04 8.04 -16.69
N THR A 48 18.44 8.23 -15.43
CA THR A 48 17.55 8.09 -14.29
C THR A 48 17.78 9.20 -13.28
N GLU A 49 16.71 9.56 -12.58
CA GLU A 49 16.73 10.54 -11.51
C GLU A 49 15.79 10.13 -10.39
N SER A 50 16.10 10.54 -9.17
CA SER A 50 15.18 10.42 -8.04
C SER A 50 14.13 11.52 -8.11
N VAL A 51 12.87 11.17 -7.91
CA VAL A 51 11.76 12.13 -7.89
C VAL A 51 10.89 11.92 -6.66
N HIS A 52 10.26 12.99 -6.18
CA HIS A 52 9.27 12.87 -5.14
C HIS A 52 8.12 11.94 -5.59
N ALA A 53 7.74 10.99 -4.74
CA ALA A 53 6.55 10.18 -4.99
C ALA A 53 5.27 11.02 -5.02
N GLY A 54 5.28 12.16 -4.29
CA GLY A 54 4.12 13.02 -4.11
C GLY A 54 3.03 12.36 -3.27
N LYS A 55 1.79 12.81 -3.46
CA LYS A 55 0.65 12.09 -2.91
C LYS A 55 0.45 10.81 -3.72
N ILE A 56 0.29 9.69 -3.03
CA ILE A 56 0.00 8.40 -3.66
C ILE A 56 -1.38 7.91 -3.23
N TYR A 57 -2.02 7.13 -4.11
CA TYR A 57 -3.27 6.46 -3.78
C TYR A 57 -3.01 5.41 -2.70
N ALA A 58 -3.66 5.52 -1.57
CA ALA A 58 -3.37 4.79 -0.34
C ALA A 58 -4.57 4.02 0.24
N MET A 59 -5.60 3.80 -0.58
CA MET A 59 -6.68 2.88 -0.24
C MET A 59 -6.14 1.46 -0.19
N THR A 60 -6.24 0.81 0.95
CA THR A 60 -5.72 -0.55 1.17
C THR A 60 -6.49 -1.21 2.30
N ASN A 61 -6.41 -2.53 2.37
CA ASN A 61 -7.03 -3.30 3.45
C ASN A 61 -6.18 -3.35 4.73
N VAL A 62 -4.99 -2.71 4.73
CA VAL A 62 -4.08 -2.69 5.87
C VAL A 62 -3.89 -1.25 6.32
N GLY A 63 -4.17 -0.97 7.60
CA GLY A 63 -3.87 0.30 8.24
C GLY A 63 -2.46 0.30 8.83
N TYR A 64 -1.67 1.33 8.54
CA TYR A 64 -0.33 1.47 9.11
C TYR A 64 -0.36 2.53 10.21
N VAL A 65 0.16 2.19 11.39
CA VAL A 65 0.25 3.15 12.51
C VAL A 65 1.55 2.99 13.27
N GLY A 66 2.21 4.11 13.52
CA GLY A 66 3.46 4.17 14.26
C GLY A 66 4.41 5.22 13.71
N LYS A 67 5.63 5.20 14.21
CA LYS A 67 6.71 6.10 13.82
C LYS A 67 8.03 5.33 13.77
N PHE A 68 8.84 5.65 12.78
CA PHE A 68 10.18 5.09 12.62
C PHE A 68 11.12 6.15 12.06
N THR A 69 12.30 6.28 12.67
CA THR A 69 13.36 7.19 12.20
C THR A 69 14.55 6.42 11.65
N ASP A 70 14.91 6.71 10.41
CA ASP A 70 16.09 6.20 9.71
C ASP A 70 17.14 7.30 9.55
N GLU A 71 18.42 6.95 9.61
CA GLU A 71 19.53 7.93 9.50
C GLU A 71 19.58 8.60 8.12
N THR A 72 19.23 7.86 7.07
CA THR A 72 19.31 8.34 5.68
C THR A 72 18.06 9.10 5.28
N PHE A 73 16.88 8.53 5.60
CA PHE A 73 15.59 9.04 5.11
C PHE A 73 14.82 9.85 6.15
N GLY A 74 15.36 9.99 7.36
CA GLY A 74 14.70 10.72 8.44
C GLY A 74 13.48 9.99 8.99
N THR A 75 12.55 10.76 9.54
CA THR A 75 11.37 10.24 10.20
C THR A 75 10.27 9.87 9.20
N TYR A 76 9.71 8.69 9.40
CA TYR A 76 8.49 8.23 8.77
C TYR A 76 7.42 8.04 9.84
N GLN A 77 6.24 8.63 9.66
CA GLN A 77 5.10 8.50 10.54
C GLN A 77 3.86 8.06 9.75
N ALA A 78 3.15 7.09 10.31
CA ALA A 78 1.94 6.53 9.72
C ALA A 78 0.76 6.65 10.68
N GLY A 79 -0.41 6.90 10.11
CA GLY A 79 -1.72 6.76 10.70
C GLY A 79 -2.71 6.36 9.63
N PHE A 80 -3.92 5.97 10.00
CA PHE A 80 -4.91 5.56 9.01
C PHE A 80 -6.33 5.94 9.41
N LEU A 81 -7.16 6.11 8.38
CA LEU A 81 -8.59 6.36 8.49
C LEU A 81 -9.33 5.09 8.08
N ALA A 82 -10.39 4.74 8.79
CA ALA A 82 -11.19 3.56 8.48
C ALA A 82 -12.67 3.81 8.71
N GLN A 83 -13.51 3.34 7.79
CA GLN A 83 -14.92 3.12 8.00
C GLN A 83 -15.15 1.71 8.52
N LEU A 84 -16.29 1.49 9.18
CA LEU A 84 -16.75 0.18 9.56
C LEU A 84 -17.98 -0.18 8.74
N ASN A 85 -18.10 -1.46 8.40
CA ASN A 85 -19.25 -1.98 7.68
C ASN A 85 -20.38 -2.36 8.65
N CYS A 86 -21.59 -2.02 8.28
CA CYS A 86 -22.81 -2.50 8.93
C CYS A 86 -23.54 -3.41 7.95
N PRO A 87 -23.58 -4.73 8.19
CA PRO A 87 -24.29 -5.65 7.30
C PRO A 87 -25.78 -5.31 7.16
N GLU A 88 -26.32 -5.51 5.97
CA GLU A 88 -27.74 -5.35 5.71
C GLU A 88 -28.54 -6.32 6.60
N GLY A 89 -29.67 -5.84 7.14
CA GLY A 89 -30.52 -6.63 8.04
C GLY A 89 -30.00 -6.75 9.47
N MET A 90 -28.84 -6.13 9.82
CA MET A 90 -28.39 -6.08 11.20
C MET A 90 -29.35 -5.25 12.05
N THR A 91 -29.81 -5.82 13.16
CA THR A 91 -30.69 -5.16 14.13
C THR A 91 -30.20 -5.36 15.56
N PHE A 92 -30.58 -4.43 16.44
CA PHE A 92 -30.40 -4.56 17.87
C PHE A 92 -31.73 -4.97 18.50
N PRO A 93 -31.75 -5.99 19.38
CA PRO A 93 -32.92 -6.31 20.18
C PRO A 93 -33.17 -5.23 21.23
N GLU A 94 -34.29 -5.32 21.92
CA GLU A 94 -34.57 -4.47 23.06
C GLU A 94 -33.58 -4.78 24.19
N ALA A 95 -32.72 -3.80 24.51
CA ALA A 95 -31.72 -3.96 25.55
C ALA A 95 -32.36 -3.89 26.95
N PHE A 96 -31.74 -4.56 27.91
CA PHE A 96 -32.17 -4.50 29.31
C PHE A 96 -32.02 -3.08 29.85
N SER A 97 -33.13 -2.50 30.30
CA SER A 97 -33.21 -1.12 30.79
C SER A 97 -33.06 -0.99 32.34
N GLY A 98 -33.03 -2.09 33.04
CA GLY A 98 -32.88 -2.06 34.52
C GLY A 98 -31.50 -1.62 34.97
N THR A 99 -31.42 -0.98 36.13
CA THR A 99 -30.16 -0.71 36.80
C THR A 99 -29.62 -2.03 37.36
N THR A 100 -28.43 -2.42 36.90
CA THR A 100 -27.63 -3.38 37.65
C THR A 100 -27.18 -2.62 38.90
N GLU A 101 -27.81 -2.88 40.07
CA GLU A 101 -27.35 -2.28 41.31
C GLU A 101 -25.86 -2.62 41.49
N SER A 102 -25.02 -1.62 41.28
CA SER A 102 -23.60 -1.71 41.56
C SER A 102 -23.40 -1.80 43.05
N GLY A 103 -23.50 -2.96 43.58
CA GLY A 103 -23.33 -3.19 45.02
C GLY A 103 -23.74 -4.55 45.50
N THR A 104 -24.63 -5.18 44.84
CA THR A 104 -25.11 -6.51 45.28
C THR A 104 -24.54 -7.68 44.47
N GLY A 105 -23.45 -7.55 43.81
CA GLY A 105 -22.60 -8.63 43.27
C GLY A 105 -23.27 -9.86 42.61
N LYS A 106 -24.57 -10.03 42.77
CA LYS A 106 -25.30 -11.23 42.39
C LYS A 106 -25.67 -11.33 40.92
N MET A 107 -26.00 -10.21 40.26
CA MET A 107 -26.26 -10.23 38.81
C MET A 107 -24.96 -10.27 37.99
N MET A 108 -23.91 -9.61 38.48
CA MET A 108 -22.57 -9.68 37.86
C MET A 108 -21.91 -11.05 38.00
N THR A 109 -22.21 -11.83 39.03
CA THR A 109 -21.67 -13.18 39.19
C THR A 109 -22.27 -14.19 38.23
N ASP A 110 -23.53 -14.05 37.88
CA ASP A 110 -24.17 -14.91 36.87
C ASP A 110 -23.63 -14.58 35.45
N PHE A 111 -23.28 -13.33 35.20
CA PHE A 111 -22.61 -12.90 33.94
C PHE A 111 -21.15 -13.35 33.86
N LYS A 112 -20.42 -13.38 34.96
CA LYS A 112 -19.05 -13.90 35.00
C LYS A 112 -18.95 -15.36 34.59
N ASN A 113 -19.98 -16.15 34.85
CA ASN A 113 -20.02 -17.57 34.51
C ASN A 113 -20.46 -17.83 33.06
N LEU A 114 -21.09 -16.85 32.38
CA LEU A 114 -21.52 -16.96 30.97
C LEU A 114 -20.53 -16.39 29.99
N ALA A 115 -19.63 -15.49 30.43
CA ALA A 115 -18.62 -14.86 29.57
C ALA A 115 -17.28 -14.83 30.32
N GLU A 116 -16.54 -15.94 30.31
CA GLU A 116 -15.13 -15.93 30.70
C GLU A 116 -14.39 -14.84 29.93
N GLY A 117 -14.00 -13.75 30.60
CA GLY A 117 -13.20 -12.68 30.07
C GLY A 117 -13.89 -11.32 29.93
N VAL A 118 -15.18 -11.18 30.17
CA VAL A 118 -15.87 -9.87 30.14
C VAL A 118 -16.01 -9.31 31.55
N SER A 119 -14.92 -8.85 32.15
CA SER A 119 -14.97 -7.97 33.31
C SER A 119 -15.09 -6.52 32.78
N GLY A 120 -16.29 -6.02 32.56
CA GLY A 120 -16.52 -4.66 32.13
C GLY A 120 -17.69 -4.04 32.84
N ASN A 121 -17.59 -2.76 33.19
CA ASN A 121 -18.74 -1.98 33.64
C ASN A 121 -19.56 -1.62 32.40
N TYR A 122 -20.85 -1.94 32.43
CA TYR A 122 -21.80 -1.50 31.40
C TYR A 122 -22.29 -0.11 31.75
N THR A 123 -22.35 0.75 30.74
CA THR A 123 -22.93 2.09 30.86
C THR A 123 -24.43 2.03 30.65
N ILE A 124 -25.19 2.65 31.52
CA ILE A 124 -26.64 2.84 31.33
C ILE A 124 -26.83 3.87 30.24
N ILE A 125 -27.58 3.50 29.20
CA ILE A 125 -27.95 4.39 28.10
C ILE A 125 -29.35 4.95 28.41
N GLU A 126 -29.46 6.27 28.46
CA GLU A 126 -30.71 6.99 28.80
C GLU A 126 -31.18 7.79 27.58
N ASP A 127 -32.50 7.98 27.49
CA ASP A 127 -33.10 8.87 26.49
C ASP A 127 -33.03 10.33 26.92
N GLU A 128 -33.62 11.24 26.11
CA GLU A 128 -33.65 12.68 26.39
C GLU A 128 -34.39 13.06 27.68
N LYS A 129 -35.20 12.14 28.25
CA LYS A 129 -35.95 12.34 29.47
C LYS A 129 -35.23 11.76 30.70
N GLY A 130 -34.09 11.07 30.48
CA GLY A 130 -33.36 10.34 31.49
C GLY A 130 -33.94 8.96 31.78
N ASP A 131 -34.82 8.44 30.93
CA ASP A 131 -35.35 7.08 31.08
C ASP A 131 -34.36 6.06 30.53
N PRO A 132 -33.99 5.02 31.28
CA PRO A 132 -33.05 4.00 30.83
C PRO A 132 -33.59 3.24 29.60
N ILE A 133 -32.79 3.15 28.54
CA ILE A 133 -33.12 2.39 27.31
C ILE A 133 -32.24 1.17 27.10
N GLY A 134 -31.17 1.04 27.87
CA GLY A 134 -30.31 -0.14 27.80
C GLY A 134 -29.02 0.00 28.59
N ASN A 135 -28.27 -1.10 28.68
CA ASN A 135 -26.91 -1.16 29.21
C ASN A 135 -25.96 -1.59 28.10
N CYS A 136 -24.88 -0.86 27.91
CA CYS A 136 -23.97 -1.07 26.80
C CYS A 136 -22.49 -0.89 27.21
N GLN A 137 -21.61 -1.60 26.53
CA GLN A 137 -20.17 -1.36 26.54
C GLN A 137 -19.68 -1.39 25.10
N ILE A 138 -18.87 -0.42 24.71
CA ILE A 138 -18.30 -0.34 23.37
C ILE A 138 -16.78 -0.49 23.46
N ASN A 139 -16.26 -1.47 22.71
CA ASN A 139 -14.84 -1.73 22.57
C ASN A 139 -14.44 -1.62 21.11
N ILE A 140 -13.27 -1.04 20.84
CA ILE A 140 -12.68 -1.00 19.51
C ILE A 140 -11.37 -1.76 19.56
N TYR A 141 -11.22 -2.70 18.63
CA TYR A 141 -10.04 -3.54 18.47
C TYR A 141 -9.34 -3.21 17.18
N LEU A 142 -8.02 -3.06 17.26
CA LEU A 142 -7.12 -3.01 16.13
C LEU A 142 -6.38 -4.34 16.06
N TRP A 143 -6.81 -5.22 15.16
CA TRP A 143 -6.18 -6.53 14.95
C TRP A 143 -5.01 -6.39 13.99
N TYR A 144 -3.84 -6.93 14.34
CA TYR A 144 -2.66 -6.90 13.48
C TYR A 144 -1.95 -8.25 13.49
N ASP A 145 -1.30 -8.61 12.39
CA ASP A 145 -0.55 -9.87 12.25
C ASP A 145 0.95 -9.64 12.17
N SER A 146 1.36 -8.43 11.84
CA SER A 146 2.76 -8.09 11.60
C SER A 146 3.06 -6.62 11.94
N TYR A 147 4.34 -6.33 12.05
CA TYR A 147 4.86 -5.00 12.31
C TYR A 147 6.25 -4.85 11.70
N PHE A 148 6.71 -3.61 11.57
CA PHE A 148 8.09 -3.28 11.23
C PHE A 148 8.77 -2.67 12.45
N GLY A 149 10.05 -3.00 12.66
CA GLY A 149 10.88 -2.37 13.69
C GLY A 149 10.99 -3.17 14.98
N ASP A 150 11.17 -2.48 16.11
CA ASP A 150 11.39 -3.11 17.43
C ASP A 150 10.07 -3.52 18.08
N SER A 151 9.96 -4.79 18.43
CA SER A 151 8.78 -5.39 19.05
C SER A 151 8.46 -4.85 20.45
N LEU A 152 9.45 -4.30 21.15
CA LEU A 152 9.34 -3.88 22.55
C LEU A 152 9.41 -2.37 22.75
N THR A 153 9.51 -1.60 21.69
CA THR A 153 9.44 -0.15 21.78
C THR A 153 8.09 0.27 22.35
N ALA A 154 8.12 1.06 23.42
CA ALA A 154 6.92 1.63 24.01
C ALA A 154 6.31 2.69 23.08
N CYS A 155 5.11 2.44 22.60
CA CYS A 155 4.37 3.31 21.73
C CYS A 155 3.02 3.70 22.36
N ARG A 156 2.42 4.78 21.87
CA ARG A 156 1.06 5.18 22.20
C ARG A 156 0.34 5.66 20.95
N LEU A 157 -0.89 5.23 20.79
CA LEU A 157 -1.80 5.72 19.77
C LEU A 157 -3.03 6.39 20.38
N SER A 158 -3.63 7.29 19.63
CA SER A 158 -4.94 7.88 19.89
C SER A 158 -5.88 7.57 18.74
N MET A 159 -7.15 7.42 19.07
CA MET A 159 -8.21 7.13 18.13
C MET A 159 -9.29 8.21 18.24
N TYR A 160 -9.66 8.78 17.10
CA TYR A 160 -10.66 9.84 16.99
C TYR A 160 -11.79 9.40 16.08
N VAL A 161 -13.04 9.70 16.44
CA VAL A 161 -14.15 9.59 15.49
C VAL A 161 -14.10 10.76 14.50
N LEU A 162 -14.38 10.49 13.23
CA LEU A 162 -14.36 11.51 12.16
C LEU A 162 -15.75 12.12 11.97
N ASP A 163 -16.30 12.69 13.04
CA ASP A 163 -17.68 13.16 13.16
C ASP A 163 -17.90 14.63 12.72
N LYS A 164 -16.80 15.36 12.49
CA LYS A 164 -16.86 16.75 11.99
C LYS A 164 -16.97 16.76 10.46
N LYS A 165 -17.73 17.70 9.93
CA LYS A 165 -17.88 17.95 8.50
C LYS A 165 -17.10 19.18 8.07
N GLU A 166 -16.44 19.08 6.91
CA GLU A 166 -15.82 20.21 6.21
C GLU A 166 -16.73 20.65 5.06
N GLY A 167 -17.26 21.88 5.09
CA GLY A 167 -18.19 22.34 4.06
C GLY A 167 -19.42 21.44 3.86
N ASN A 168 -19.99 20.92 4.94
CA ASN A 168 -21.09 19.92 4.97
C ASN A 168 -20.76 18.52 4.44
N LYS A 169 -19.48 18.21 4.18
CA LYS A 169 -19.04 16.89 3.72
C LYS A 169 -18.30 16.13 4.82
N TYR A 170 -18.53 14.85 4.90
CA TYR A 170 -17.70 13.94 5.69
C TYR A 170 -16.35 13.68 4.99
N TRP A 171 -15.38 13.16 5.73
CA TRP A 171 -14.03 12.88 5.22
C TRP A 171 -14.00 11.98 3.98
N TYR A 172 -14.90 11.01 3.91
CA TYR A 172 -14.98 10.06 2.79
C TYR A 172 -15.57 10.66 1.50
N GLU A 173 -16.12 11.88 1.58
CA GLU A 173 -16.57 12.67 0.43
C GLU A 173 -15.50 13.64 -0.08
N ASP A 174 -14.32 13.69 0.60
CA ASP A 174 -13.18 14.49 0.17
C ASP A 174 -12.50 13.80 -1.03
N PRO A 175 -12.18 14.51 -2.13
CA PRO A 175 -11.42 13.95 -3.24
C PRO A 175 -10.06 13.36 -2.86
N ASP A 176 -9.45 13.87 -1.78
CA ASP A 176 -8.18 13.38 -1.26
C ASP A 176 -8.32 12.26 -0.21
N ALA A 177 -9.55 11.81 0.10
CA ALA A 177 -9.82 10.76 1.10
C ALA A 177 -8.99 9.48 0.91
N TYR A 178 -8.66 9.16 -0.33
CA TYR A 178 -7.93 7.96 -0.69
C TYR A 178 -6.42 8.15 -0.87
N TYR A 179 -5.91 9.37 -0.60
CA TYR A 179 -4.49 9.70 -0.80
C TYR A 179 -3.76 9.90 0.51
N THR A 180 -2.45 9.63 0.51
CA THR A 180 -1.58 9.70 1.70
C THR A 180 -1.50 11.07 2.35
N ASN A 181 -1.88 12.13 1.65
CA ASN A 181 -1.80 13.51 2.10
C ASN A 181 -3.11 14.07 2.68
N ILE A 182 -4.15 13.23 2.83
CA ILE A 182 -5.38 13.68 3.49
C ILE A 182 -5.07 14.31 4.85
N ASP A 183 -5.71 15.42 5.17
CA ASP A 183 -5.62 16.05 6.48
C ASP A 183 -6.81 15.67 7.37
N PRO A 184 -6.68 14.67 8.25
CA PRO A 184 -7.77 14.24 9.11
C PRO A 184 -8.22 15.29 10.11
N THR A 185 -7.37 16.28 10.45
CA THR A 185 -7.67 17.32 11.46
C THR A 185 -8.86 18.18 11.08
N ARG A 186 -9.23 18.22 9.82
CA ARG A 186 -10.44 18.88 9.32
C ARG A 186 -11.74 18.16 9.70
N TYR A 187 -11.67 16.88 10.05
CA TYR A 187 -12.81 15.98 10.23
C TYR A 187 -13.02 15.48 11.66
N TYR A 188 -12.21 15.93 12.61
CA TYR A 188 -12.38 15.65 14.03
C TYR A 188 -12.01 16.86 14.89
N ASP A 189 -12.51 16.88 16.11
CA ASP A 189 -12.06 17.80 17.17
C ASP A 189 -11.17 17.03 18.14
N SER A 190 -9.99 17.56 18.43
CA SER A 190 -8.99 16.86 19.25
C SER A 190 -9.44 16.56 20.70
N THR A 191 -10.47 17.26 21.17
CA THR A 191 -10.99 17.12 22.53
C THR A 191 -12.27 16.28 22.57
N THR A 192 -13.25 16.63 21.73
CA THR A 192 -14.57 16.01 21.77
C THR A 192 -14.65 14.70 21.00
N SER A 193 -13.90 14.59 19.89
CA SER A 193 -13.93 13.38 19.03
C SER A 193 -12.97 12.27 19.50
N LEU A 194 -12.19 12.48 20.58
CA LEU A 194 -11.27 11.45 21.09
C LEU A 194 -12.05 10.26 21.62
N LEU A 195 -11.93 9.11 20.98
CA LEU A 195 -12.50 7.83 21.46
C LEU A 195 -11.68 7.22 22.60
N GLY A 196 -10.38 7.38 22.55
CA GLY A 196 -9.44 6.92 23.57
C GLY A 196 -8.01 6.89 23.09
N ASN A 197 -7.10 6.59 24.02
CA ASN A 197 -5.70 6.35 23.73
C ASN A 197 -5.23 5.07 24.40
N LYS A 198 -4.17 4.46 23.86
CA LYS A 198 -3.60 3.23 24.40
C LYS A 198 -2.10 3.20 24.21
N SER A 199 -1.39 2.95 25.30
CA SER A 199 0.03 2.59 25.25
C SER A 199 0.16 1.11 24.93
N TYR A 200 1.13 0.77 24.09
CA TYR A 200 1.34 -0.61 23.61
C TYR A 200 2.81 -0.87 23.27
N THR A 201 3.14 -2.14 23.13
CA THR A 201 4.29 -2.68 22.43
C THR A 201 3.79 -3.61 21.33
N ALA A 202 4.55 -3.81 20.25
CA ALA A 202 4.10 -4.70 19.16
C ALA A 202 3.99 -6.17 19.60
N VAL A 203 4.73 -6.56 20.64
CA VAL A 203 4.57 -7.85 21.31
C VAL A 203 4.13 -7.57 22.75
N ASP A 204 2.93 -8.01 23.10
CA ASP A 204 2.40 -7.89 24.47
C ASP A 204 2.99 -8.98 25.37
N LEU A 205 3.95 -8.60 26.22
CA LEU A 205 4.59 -9.52 27.16
C LEU A 205 3.73 -9.87 28.37
N SER A 206 2.58 -9.23 28.57
CA SER A 206 1.61 -9.65 29.60
C SER A 206 0.89 -10.96 29.24
N ILE A 207 0.87 -11.29 27.95
CA ILE A 207 0.36 -12.55 27.42
C ILE A 207 1.47 -13.60 27.49
N SER A 208 1.20 -14.78 28.05
CA SER A 208 2.20 -15.85 28.16
C SER A 208 2.67 -16.36 26.78
N ASP A 209 3.91 -16.83 26.70
CA ASP A 209 4.48 -17.41 25.47
C ASP A 209 3.66 -18.58 24.95
N SER A 210 3.07 -19.38 25.85
CA SER A 210 2.22 -20.51 25.46
C SER A 210 0.96 -20.08 24.71
N ILE A 211 0.42 -18.91 25.03
CA ILE A 211 -0.73 -18.33 24.30
C ILE A 211 -0.27 -17.66 23.02
N ARG A 212 0.80 -16.86 23.09
CA ARG A 212 1.31 -16.15 21.92
C ARG A 212 1.76 -17.06 20.79
N ASN A 213 2.21 -18.28 21.11
CA ASN A 213 2.65 -19.29 20.14
C ASN A 213 1.52 -20.15 19.57
N LEU A 214 0.27 -19.95 19.99
CA LEU A 214 -0.87 -20.62 19.38
C LEU A 214 -1.12 -20.09 17.97
N SER A 215 -1.37 -20.97 17.02
CA SER A 215 -1.72 -20.59 15.64
C SER A 215 -3.02 -19.79 15.52
N THR A 216 -3.84 -19.82 16.55
CA THR A 216 -5.11 -19.07 16.66
C THR A 216 -4.94 -17.72 17.35
N TYR A 217 -3.77 -17.43 17.91
CA TYR A 217 -3.53 -16.15 18.58
C TYR A 217 -3.30 -15.05 17.52
N VAL A 218 -4.12 -14.02 17.59
CA VAL A 218 -3.94 -12.79 16.80
C VAL A 218 -3.79 -11.63 17.77
N PRO A 219 -2.68 -10.88 17.74
CA PRO A 219 -2.50 -9.73 18.61
C PRO A 219 -3.45 -8.59 18.24
N TYR A 220 -3.83 -7.81 19.26
CA TYR A 220 -4.70 -6.65 19.08
C TYR A 220 -4.41 -5.54 20.08
N ILE A 221 -4.79 -4.33 19.72
CA ILE A 221 -4.89 -3.21 20.65
C ILE A 221 -6.36 -2.96 20.92
N LYS A 222 -6.76 -2.98 22.19
CA LYS A 222 -8.14 -2.73 22.61
C LYS A 222 -8.26 -1.35 23.24
N ILE A 223 -9.24 -0.58 22.78
CA ILE A 223 -9.72 0.66 23.40
C ILE A 223 -11.16 0.41 23.85
N THR A 224 -11.41 0.59 25.14
CA THR A 224 -12.77 0.59 25.70
C THR A 224 -13.20 2.05 25.81
N LEU A 225 -14.36 2.40 25.24
CA LEU A 225 -14.90 3.74 25.33
C LEU A 225 -15.30 4.05 26.77
N ASP A 226 -15.07 5.30 27.20
CA ASP A 226 -15.53 5.79 28.48
C ASP A 226 -17.07 5.85 28.55
N GLN A 227 -17.60 6.15 29.73
CA GLN A 227 -19.04 6.19 29.98
C GLN A 227 -19.76 7.17 29.06
N THR A 228 -19.24 8.38 28.90
CA THR A 228 -19.88 9.44 28.09
C THR A 228 -19.92 9.05 26.62
N LYS A 229 -18.80 8.58 26.07
CA LYS A 229 -18.72 8.13 24.67
C LYS A 229 -19.60 6.91 24.39
N THR A 230 -19.62 5.97 25.33
CA THR A 230 -20.49 4.78 25.23
C THR A 230 -21.96 5.20 25.27
N GLN A 231 -22.33 6.16 26.11
CA GLN A 231 -23.69 6.66 26.18
C GLN A 231 -24.10 7.35 24.88
N ASP A 232 -23.31 8.28 24.37
CA ASP A 232 -23.60 9.03 23.16
C ASP A 232 -23.73 8.13 21.91
N LEU A 233 -22.75 7.25 21.70
CA LEU A 233 -22.75 6.33 20.54
C LEU A 233 -23.75 5.19 20.72
N GLY A 234 -23.81 4.62 21.94
CA GLY A 234 -24.74 3.53 22.27
C GLY A 234 -26.20 3.95 22.16
N LEU A 235 -26.56 5.14 22.61
CA LEU A 235 -27.90 5.71 22.45
C LEU A 235 -28.33 5.71 20.98
N LYS A 236 -27.44 6.26 20.11
CA LYS A 236 -27.71 6.31 18.66
C LYS A 236 -27.84 4.91 18.07
N LEU A 237 -26.92 3.99 18.39
CA LEU A 237 -26.92 2.62 17.84
C LEU A 237 -28.10 1.80 18.34
N LEU A 238 -28.39 1.80 19.64
CA LEU A 238 -29.50 1.02 20.20
C LEU A 238 -30.86 1.57 19.76
N LYS A 239 -31.01 2.89 19.62
CA LYS A 239 -32.25 3.52 19.19
C LYS A 239 -32.51 3.31 17.70
N GLU A 240 -31.52 3.64 16.83
CA GLU A 240 -31.67 3.52 15.38
C GLU A 240 -31.56 2.08 14.88
N GLY A 241 -30.89 1.21 15.64
CA GLY A 241 -30.67 -0.20 15.29
C GLY A 241 -31.83 -1.14 15.54
N ARG A 242 -32.97 -0.65 16.06
CA ARG A 242 -34.20 -1.46 16.22
C ARG A 242 -34.89 -1.78 14.89
N THR A 243 -34.49 -1.14 13.82
CA THR A 243 -35.02 -1.33 12.47
C THR A 243 -33.96 -1.88 11.53
N GLU A 244 -34.36 -2.63 10.51
CA GLU A 244 -33.47 -3.18 9.48
C GLU A 244 -32.76 -2.11 8.63
N ASP A 245 -33.11 -0.84 8.81
CA ASP A 245 -32.51 0.30 8.10
C ASP A 245 -31.22 0.84 8.72
N LEU A 246 -30.70 0.23 9.80
CA LEU A 246 -29.48 0.66 10.45
C LEU A 246 -28.32 0.81 9.46
N TYR A 247 -28.14 -0.14 8.54
CA TYR A 247 -27.05 -0.11 7.56
C TYR A 247 -27.06 1.16 6.68
N LYS A 248 -28.24 1.72 6.37
CA LYS A 248 -28.37 2.97 5.60
C LYS A 248 -27.94 4.20 6.38
N LYS A 249 -28.10 4.16 7.70
CA LYS A 249 -27.84 5.28 8.61
C LYS A 249 -26.47 5.19 9.29
N PHE A 250 -25.87 4.00 9.31
CA PHE A 250 -24.69 3.71 10.11
C PHE A 250 -23.54 4.67 9.85
N GLN A 251 -23.23 4.98 8.58
CA GLN A 251 -22.16 5.92 8.24
C GLN A 251 -22.43 7.36 8.70
N SER A 252 -23.68 7.74 8.95
CA SER A 252 -24.03 9.04 9.55
C SER A 252 -23.93 9.02 11.07
N ILE A 253 -24.10 7.85 11.71
CA ILE A 253 -23.95 7.66 13.16
C ILE A 253 -22.46 7.52 13.52
N PHE A 254 -21.72 6.75 12.74
CA PHE A 254 -20.30 6.50 12.89
C PHE A 254 -19.59 6.66 11.54
N PRO A 255 -19.19 7.90 11.17
CA PRO A 255 -18.62 8.20 9.85
C PRO A 255 -17.26 7.54 9.59
N GLY A 256 -16.64 7.00 10.63
CA GLY A 256 -15.34 6.37 10.60
C GLY A 256 -14.44 6.88 11.72
N LEU A 257 -13.24 6.36 11.76
CA LEU A 257 -12.25 6.72 12.77
C LEU A 257 -10.89 7.02 12.15
N TYR A 258 -10.09 7.80 12.86
CA TYR A 258 -8.68 8.06 12.59
C TYR A 258 -7.81 7.49 13.72
N VAL A 259 -6.84 6.67 13.36
CA VAL A 259 -5.84 6.13 14.29
C VAL A 259 -4.53 6.86 14.05
N LYS A 260 -4.03 7.50 15.10
CA LYS A 260 -2.84 8.35 15.06
C LYS A 260 -1.78 7.83 16.04
N SER A 261 -0.53 7.83 15.62
CA SER A 261 0.62 7.63 16.52
C SER A 261 0.93 8.93 17.27
N ASP A 262 0.94 8.88 18.59
CA ASP A 262 1.23 10.04 19.45
C ASP A 262 2.64 9.99 20.04
N TYR A 263 3.12 8.80 20.35
CA TYR A 263 4.38 8.59 21.06
C TYR A 263 5.03 7.27 20.64
N GLY A 264 6.36 7.23 20.74
CA GLY A 264 7.18 6.09 20.40
C GLY A 264 7.81 6.24 19.01
N ASP A 265 9.03 5.71 18.86
CA ASP A 265 9.80 5.73 17.62
C ASP A 265 10.55 4.41 17.49
N GLY A 266 10.34 3.70 16.39
CA GLY A 266 10.99 2.42 16.11
C GLY A 266 10.02 1.30 15.73
N THR A 267 8.69 1.53 15.74
CA THR A 267 7.70 0.48 15.43
C THR A 267 6.56 1.01 14.58
N ILE A 268 6.20 0.27 13.53
CA ILE A 268 5.01 0.48 12.70
C ILE A 268 4.16 -0.78 12.75
N LEU A 269 2.94 -0.71 13.23
CA LEU A 269 1.98 -1.83 13.19
C LEU A 269 1.28 -1.90 11.84
N TYR A 270 0.96 -3.11 11.40
CA TYR A 270 0.18 -3.42 10.19
C TYR A 270 -1.19 -3.96 10.63
N VAL A 271 -2.16 -3.06 10.73
CA VAL A 271 -3.51 -3.35 11.22
C VAL A 271 -4.36 -3.92 10.09
N ASN A 272 -4.70 -5.19 10.17
CA ASN A 272 -5.44 -5.90 9.13
C ASN A 272 -6.95 -5.73 9.25
N SER A 273 -7.44 -5.45 10.47
CA SER A 273 -8.86 -5.23 10.70
C SER A 273 -9.09 -4.30 11.87
N VAL A 274 -10.05 -3.43 11.73
CA VAL A 274 -10.63 -2.62 12.81
C VAL A 274 -12.00 -3.18 13.11
N GLN A 275 -12.27 -3.47 14.38
CA GLN A 275 -13.54 -4.03 14.83
C GLN A 275 -14.08 -3.22 16.00
N MET A 276 -15.32 -2.78 15.89
CA MET A 276 -16.05 -2.18 17.01
C MET A 276 -17.11 -3.17 17.48
N ASP A 277 -16.98 -3.59 18.74
CA ASP A 277 -17.95 -4.44 19.42
C ASP A 277 -18.84 -3.60 20.32
N VAL A 278 -20.12 -3.67 20.06
CA VAL A 278 -21.16 -3.10 20.90
C VAL A 278 -21.79 -4.23 21.68
N ALA A 279 -21.36 -4.36 22.94
CA ALA A 279 -21.86 -5.35 23.87
C ALA A 279 -22.99 -4.76 24.69
N PHE A 280 -24.08 -5.48 24.87
CA PHE A 280 -25.23 -5.02 25.63
C PHE A 280 -25.89 -6.17 26.41
N LEU A 281 -26.67 -5.80 27.42
CA LEU A 281 -27.50 -6.71 28.18
C LEU A 281 -28.92 -6.68 27.62
N GLU A 282 -29.50 -7.86 27.42
CA GLU A 282 -30.90 -8.00 27.01
C GLU A 282 -31.66 -8.97 27.91
N HIS A 283 -32.98 -8.88 27.92
CA HIS A 283 -33.81 -9.84 28.60
C HIS A 283 -33.72 -11.21 27.92
N ALA A 284 -33.44 -12.25 28.72
CA ALA A 284 -33.48 -13.61 28.23
C ALA A 284 -34.95 -13.99 27.90
N ARG A 285 -35.12 -14.57 26.73
CA ARG A 285 -36.46 -15.01 26.28
C ARG A 285 -36.45 -16.50 25.95
N ASP A 286 -37.53 -17.15 26.26
CA ASP A 286 -37.76 -18.53 25.85
C ASP A 286 -37.82 -18.61 24.30
N SER A 287 -37.04 -19.52 23.72
CA SER A 287 -36.89 -19.65 22.27
C SER A 287 -38.16 -20.14 21.54
N ILE A 288 -39.11 -20.74 22.28
CA ILE A 288 -40.34 -21.32 21.73
C ILE A 288 -41.51 -20.34 21.87
N THR A 289 -41.66 -19.78 23.07
CA THR A 289 -42.84 -18.95 23.43
C THR A 289 -42.55 -17.45 23.25
N GLY A 290 -41.28 -17.03 23.16
CA GLY A 290 -40.86 -15.62 23.17
C GLY A 290 -41.07 -14.92 24.53
N GLY A 291 -41.56 -15.63 25.52
CA GLY A 291 -41.82 -15.11 26.88
C GLY A 291 -40.51 -14.80 27.63
N LEU A 292 -40.56 -13.83 28.55
CA LEU A 292 -39.44 -13.51 29.44
C LEU A 292 -39.12 -14.70 30.36
N LEU A 293 -37.82 -15.00 30.45
CA LEU A 293 -37.31 -15.97 31.41
C LEU A 293 -37.03 -15.27 32.72
N HIS A 294 -37.35 -15.97 33.82
CA HIS A 294 -37.12 -15.48 35.18
C HIS A 294 -36.13 -16.37 35.93
N THR A 295 -35.36 -15.76 36.81
CA THR A 295 -34.52 -16.48 37.76
C THR A 295 -35.36 -17.22 38.81
N SER A 296 -34.75 -18.14 39.56
CA SER A 296 -35.41 -18.82 40.66
C SER A 296 -35.96 -17.88 41.76
N ALA A 297 -35.49 -16.64 41.79
CA ALA A 297 -35.96 -15.57 42.67
C ALA A 297 -37.09 -14.70 42.05
N GLY A 298 -37.62 -15.08 40.89
CA GLY A 298 -38.70 -14.35 40.17
C GLY A 298 -38.28 -13.05 39.54
N LYS A 299 -36.94 -12.79 39.41
CA LYS A 299 -36.40 -11.63 38.70
C LYS A 299 -36.18 -11.97 37.22
N ASP A 300 -36.31 -11.01 36.33
CA ASP A 300 -36.01 -11.19 34.90
C ASP A 300 -34.58 -11.69 34.72
N SER A 301 -34.43 -12.74 33.95
CA SER A 301 -33.13 -13.23 33.51
C SER A 301 -32.56 -12.33 32.44
N VAL A 302 -31.28 -12.01 32.54
CA VAL A 302 -30.57 -11.12 31.61
C VAL A 302 -29.43 -11.88 30.96
N ILE A 303 -29.24 -11.72 29.67
CA ILE A 303 -28.13 -12.32 28.93
C ILE A 303 -27.27 -11.25 28.31
N TYR A 304 -26.02 -11.59 28.07
CA TYR A 304 -25.08 -10.82 27.30
C TYR A 304 -25.27 -11.12 25.82
N ASN A 305 -25.31 -10.05 25.01
CA ASN A 305 -25.29 -10.14 23.56
C ASN A 305 -24.42 -9.05 22.97
N GLY A 306 -24.12 -9.10 21.68
CA GLY A 306 -23.29 -8.12 21.01
C GLY A 306 -23.54 -8.01 19.51
N ARG A 307 -23.08 -6.92 18.98
CA ARG A 307 -23.00 -6.67 17.54
C ARG A 307 -21.61 -6.16 17.22
N SER A 308 -21.03 -6.68 16.14
CA SER A 308 -19.69 -6.31 15.68
C SER A 308 -19.76 -5.62 14.33
N PHE A 309 -19.05 -4.50 14.24
CA PHE A 309 -18.87 -3.73 13.00
C PHE A 309 -17.39 -3.78 12.66
N THR A 310 -17.05 -4.22 11.45
CA THR A 310 -15.65 -4.43 11.04
C THR A 310 -15.29 -3.65 9.79
N SER A 311 -14.04 -3.25 9.69
CA SER A 311 -13.51 -2.75 8.42
C SER A 311 -13.42 -3.92 7.43
N THR A 312 -14.08 -3.76 6.28
CA THR A 312 -14.11 -4.74 5.19
C THR A 312 -13.62 -4.09 3.91
N ARG A 313 -13.48 -4.87 2.84
CA ARG A 313 -13.13 -4.33 1.51
C ARG A 313 -14.22 -3.45 0.90
N GLU A 314 -15.41 -3.48 1.45
CA GLU A 314 -16.59 -2.72 0.99
C GLU A 314 -16.61 -1.29 1.51
N VAL A 315 -15.79 -0.99 2.54
CA VAL A 315 -15.70 0.33 3.15
C VAL A 315 -14.32 0.93 2.98
N ILE A 316 -14.22 2.25 3.15
CA ILE A 316 -12.98 2.97 2.92
C ILE A 316 -12.03 2.75 4.08
N GLN A 317 -10.80 2.34 3.74
CA GLN A 317 -9.64 2.42 4.61
C GLN A 317 -8.51 3.08 3.84
N ALA A 318 -7.93 4.14 4.38
CA ALA A 318 -6.91 4.94 3.74
C ALA A 318 -5.79 5.28 4.72
N ASN A 319 -4.54 5.28 4.24
CA ASN A 319 -3.39 5.57 5.07
C ASN A 319 -2.92 7.01 4.87
N ARG A 320 -2.69 7.71 5.97
CA ARG A 320 -1.99 8.98 6.01
C ARG A 320 -0.53 8.74 6.35
N LEU A 321 0.36 9.22 5.49
CA LEU A 321 1.78 8.96 5.61
C LEU A 321 2.56 10.28 5.56
N GLU A 322 3.49 10.45 6.48
CA GLU A 322 4.37 11.60 6.55
C GLU A 322 5.83 11.14 6.50
N ASN A 323 6.60 11.73 5.62
CA ASN A 323 8.05 11.54 5.53
C ASN A 323 8.77 12.84 5.90
N ASP A 324 10.00 12.71 6.36
CA ASP A 324 10.91 13.84 6.58
C ASP A 324 11.25 14.51 5.25
N THR A 325 10.68 15.68 5.00
CA THR A 325 10.80 16.38 3.72
C THR A 325 12.23 16.78 3.41
N GLU A 326 13.01 17.18 4.43
CA GLU A 326 14.39 17.63 4.24
C GLU A 326 15.29 16.44 3.87
N LYS A 327 15.19 15.33 4.59
CA LYS A 327 15.95 14.12 4.31
C LYS A 327 15.60 13.48 2.97
N ILE A 328 14.33 13.46 2.61
CA ILE A 328 13.89 13.02 1.29
C ILE A 328 14.50 13.91 0.19
N GLN A 329 14.50 15.24 0.39
CA GLN A 329 15.10 16.16 -0.57
C GLN A 329 16.62 15.98 -0.69
N GLU A 330 17.33 15.73 0.42
CA GLU A 330 18.76 15.38 0.39
C GLU A 330 19.03 14.16 -0.50
N CYS A 331 18.21 13.10 -0.34
CA CYS A 331 18.32 11.88 -1.16
C CYS A 331 17.97 12.11 -2.63
N ILE A 332 17.00 12.97 -2.93
CA ILE A 332 16.63 13.31 -4.31
C ILE A 332 17.77 14.08 -5.02
N ASN A 333 18.46 14.94 -4.29
CA ASN A 333 19.60 15.71 -4.81
C ASN A 333 20.89 14.90 -4.95
N GLU A 334 20.92 13.64 -4.50
CA GLU A 334 22.08 12.77 -4.67
C GLU A 334 22.32 12.48 -6.17
N SER A 335 23.53 12.73 -6.62
CA SER A 335 23.88 12.66 -8.04
C SER A 335 24.40 11.29 -8.51
N LYS A 336 24.88 10.45 -7.56
CA LYS A 336 25.54 9.17 -7.87
C LYS A 336 24.59 7.99 -7.99
N TRP A 337 23.42 8.10 -7.34
CA TRP A 337 22.45 7.03 -7.21
C TRP A 337 21.05 7.57 -7.46
N THR A 338 20.13 6.68 -7.80
CA THR A 338 18.73 6.96 -7.61
C THR A 338 18.20 6.12 -6.46
N TYR A 339 17.15 6.61 -5.82
CA TYR A 339 16.52 5.94 -4.71
C TYR A 339 15.10 5.50 -5.07
N LEU A 340 14.73 4.37 -4.51
CA LEU A 340 13.37 3.87 -4.47
C LEU A 340 13.04 3.71 -3.00
N LYS A 341 12.12 4.53 -2.44
CA LYS A 341 11.78 4.50 -1.03
C LYS A 341 10.27 4.45 -0.83
N SER A 342 9.79 3.36 -0.24
CA SER A 342 8.42 3.21 0.24
C SER A 342 8.31 3.53 1.74
N PRO A 343 7.12 3.95 2.22
CA PRO A 343 6.00 4.39 1.38
C PRO A 343 6.10 5.88 1.03
N ALA A 344 5.54 6.25 -0.11
CA ALA A 344 5.31 7.65 -0.52
C ALA A 344 6.54 8.60 -0.39
N GLY A 345 7.76 8.07 -0.48
CA GLY A 345 8.99 8.86 -0.33
C GLY A 345 9.57 9.26 -1.68
N ILE A 346 10.34 8.35 -2.28
CA ILE A 346 11.09 8.59 -3.51
C ILE A 346 10.77 7.50 -4.52
N PHE A 347 10.51 7.92 -5.76
CA PHE A 347 10.47 7.04 -6.92
C PHE A 347 11.68 7.29 -7.81
N THR A 348 12.05 6.30 -8.62
CA THR A 348 13.05 6.46 -9.67
C THR A 348 12.35 6.74 -10.98
N GLN A 349 12.58 7.93 -11.55
CA GLN A 349 12.17 8.27 -12.91
C GLN A 349 13.22 7.79 -13.88
N ILE A 350 12.78 7.17 -14.97
CA ILE A 350 13.61 6.59 -16.02
C ILE A 350 13.22 7.27 -17.34
N THR A 351 14.19 7.89 -17.99
CA THR A 351 13.99 8.49 -19.33
C THR A 351 14.55 7.55 -20.37
N LEU A 352 13.67 6.97 -21.19
CA LEU A 352 14.06 6.08 -22.27
C LEU A 352 14.38 6.88 -23.56
N PRO A 353 15.41 6.50 -24.30
CA PRO A 353 15.84 7.19 -25.52
C PRO A 353 14.99 6.82 -26.74
N ILE A 354 13.66 7.03 -26.65
CA ILE A 354 12.68 6.58 -27.65
C ILE A 354 12.97 7.14 -29.04
N SER A 355 13.28 8.45 -29.15
CA SER A 355 13.62 9.09 -30.42
C SER A 355 14.87 8.49 -31.08
N GLN A 356 15.92 8.22 -30.26
CA GLN A 356 17.15 7.62 -30.75
C GLN A 356 16.94 6.17 -31.24
N ILE A 357 16.04 5.42 -30.58
CA ILE A 357 15.66 4.07 -30.99
C ILE A 357 14.94 4.13 -32.33
N ALA A 358 13.96 5.03 -32.48
CA ALA A 358 13.20 5.20 -33.73
C ALA A 358 14.08 5.60 -34.90
N GLU A 359 15.01 6.53 -34.69
CA GLU A 359 15.94 7.00 -35.75
C GLU A 359 16.94 5.91 -36.15
N LYS A 360 17.61 5.27 -35.15
CA LYS A 360 18.69 4.30 -35.41
C LYS A 360 18.17 2.97 -35.97
N LEU A 361 16.94 2.61 -35.65
CA LEU A 361 16.29 1.36 -36.04
C LEU A 361 15.12 1.58 -36.99
N GLN A 362 15.16 2.69 -37.77
CA GLN A 362 14.13 2.99 -38.73
C GLN A 362 14.00 1.87 -39.77
N GLY A 363 12.79 1.32 -39.91
CA GLY A 363 12.50 0.20 -40.80
C GLY A 363 12.80 -1.18 -40.19
N ASP A 364 13.37 -1.25 -38.99
CA ASP A 364 13.54 -2.49 -38.25
C ASP A 364 12.28 -2.80 -37.42
N THR A 365 12.03 -4.07 -37.20
CA THR A 365 11.04 -4.54 -36.22
C THR A 365 11.72 -4.78 -34.88
N LEU A 366 11.21 -4.17 -33.80
CA LEU A 366 11.69 -4.40 -32.44
C LEU A 366 11.17 -5.76 -31.95
N ASN A 367 12.05 -6.70 -31.64
CA ASN A 367 11.69 -8.04 -31.16
C ASN A 367 11.67 -8.14 -29.64
N ALA A 368 12.70 -7.60 -29.00
CA ALA A 368 12.80 -7.57 -27.54
C ALA A 368 13.58 -6.35 -27.07
N VAL A 369 13.12 -5.77 -25.98
CA VAL A 369 13.80 -4.67 -25.30
C VAL A 369 13.93 -5.02 -23.83
N LYS A 370 15.18 -5.10 -23.35
CA LYS A 370 15.52 -5.48 -21.97
C LYS A 370 16.10 -4.29 -21.20
N LEU A 371 15.60 -4.09 -19.99
CA LEU A 371 16.11 -3.09 -19.05
C LEU A 371 16.47 -3.78 -17.72
N GLY A 372 17.74 -3.70 -17.33
CA GLY A 372 18.25 -4.14 -16.03
C GLY A 372 18.65 -2.95 -15.17
N ILE A 373 18.20 -2.90 -13.92
CA ILE A 373 18.48 -1.82 -12.96
C ILE A 373 19.16 -2.43 -11.74
N PRO A 374 20.52 -2.39 -11.65
CA PRO A 374 21.27 -2.95 -10.53
C PRO A 374 20.97 -2.24 -9.21
N ILE A 375 20.96 -3.01 -8.12
CA ILE A 375 20.74 -2.57 -6.75
C ILE A 375 22.06 -2.50 -6.03
N TYR A 376 22.34 -1.39 -5.36
CA TYR A 376 23.59 -1.12 -4.63
C TYR A 376 23.34 -0.79 -3.15
N ASN A 377 22.38 -1.49 -2.53
CA ASN A 377 22.18 -1.33 -1.09
C ASN A 377 23.44 -1.76 -0.33
N GLU A 378 23.79 -0.98 0.67
CA GLU A 378 24.81 -1.39 1.63
C GLU A 378 24.24 -2.48 2.53
N THR A 379 25.06 -3.46 2.87
CA THR A 379 24.73 -4.40 3.94
C THR A 379 24.61 -3.61 5.24
N SER A 380 23.41 -3.60 5.80
CA SER A 380 23.17 -2.91 7.06
C SER A 380 23.34 -3.90 8.20
N ASP A 381 24.23 -3.61 9.13
CA ASP A 381 24.31 -4.31 10.43
C ASP A 381 23.21 -3.86 11.40
N LYS A 382 22.28 -3.01 10.94
CA LYS A 382 21.17 -2.49 11.74
C LYS A 382 20.18 -3.61 12.08
N LYS A 383 19.87 -3.72 13.37
CA LYS A 383 18.92 -4.72 13.89
C LYS A 383 17.54 -4.64 13.21
N PHE A 384 17.13 -3.44 12.77
CA PHE A 384 15.86 -3.15 12.12
C PHE A 384 16.10 -2.29 10.88
N GLY A 385 16.63 -2.91 9.82
CA GLY A 385 16.86 -2.23 8.54
C GLY A 385 15.63 -2.34 7.63
N MET A 386 15.38 -1.29 6.83
CA MET A 386 14.40 -1.36 5.76
C MET A 386 14.87 -2.35 4.69
N SER A 387 13.97 -3.23 4.26
CA SER A 387 14.26 -4.22 3.23
C SER A 387 14.13 -3.61 1.82
N THR A 388 14.83 -4.22 0.87
CA THR A 388 14.65 -3.91 -0.55
C THR A 388 13.23 -4.27 -0.99
N PRO A 389 12.47 -3.35 -1.62
CA PRO A 389 11.17 -3.66 -2.19
C PRO A 389 11.25 -4.86 -3.15
N ARG A 390 10.45 -5.89 -2.88
CA ARG A 390 10.51 -7.13 -3.65
C ARG A 390 9.85 -6.97 -5.02
N ASN A 391 8.70 -6.35 -5.04
CA ASN A 391 7.93 -6.15 -6.26
C ASN A 391 7.99 -4.70 -6.67
N VAL A 392 8.24 -4.46 -7.95
CA VAL A 392 8.23 -3.11 -8.51
C VAL A 392 7.48 -3.07 -9.83
N LEU A 393 6.77 -1.99 -10.05
CA LEU A 393 6.07 -1.67 -11.27
C LEU A 393 6.86 -0.62 -12.05
N LEU A 394 7.19 -0.92 -13.29
CA LEU A 394 7.64 0.06 -14.28
C LEU A 394 6.42 0.52 -15.07
N ILE A 395 6.12 1.82 -15.04
CA ILE A 395 4.91 2.37 -15.68
C ILE A 395 5.25 3.67 -16.41
N ARG A 396 4.63 3.92 -17.56
CA ARG A 396 4.71 5.24 -18.20
C ARG A 396 4.13 6.29 -17.24
N LYS A 397 4.87 7.39 -17.06
CA LYS A 397 4.56 8.42 -16.04
C LYS A 397 3.14 8.96 -16.19
N LYS A 398 2.65 9.14 -17.41
CA LYS A 398 1.31 9.66 -17.68
C LYS A 398 0.16 8.75 -17.19
N TYR A 399 0.40 7.46 -16.98
CA TYR A 399 -0.61 6.51 -16.53
C TYR A 399 -0.51 6.20 -15.01
N LYS A 400 0.49 6.76 -14.31
CA LYS A 400 0.78 6.43 -12.91
C LYS A 400 -0.45 6.56 -11.99
N ASP A 401 -1.14 7.69 -12.06
CA ASP A 401 -2.23 7.98 -11.12
C ASP A 401 -3.51 7.20 -11.44
N SER A 402 -3.86 7.05 -12.73
CA SER A 402 -5.02 6.26 -13.16
C SER A 402 -4.85 4.78 -12.86
N PHE A 403 -3.63 4.23 -13.00
CA PHE A 403 -3.36 2.82 -12.75
C PHE A 403 -3.85 2.37 -11.36
N PHE A 404 -3.46 3.07 -10.31
CA PHE A 404 -3.81 2.72 -8.94
C PHE A 404 -5.26 3.08 -8.60
N LYS A 405 -5.74 4.23 -9.08
CA LYS A 405 -7.11 4.68 -8.85
C LYS A 405 -8.14 3.74 -9.48
N ASP A 406 -7.86 3.25 -10.67
CA ASP A 406 -8.76 2.39 -11.45
C ASP A 406 -8.50 0.90 -11.20
N ASN A 407 -7.63 0.57 -10.20
CA ASN A 407 -7.24 -0.80 -9.81
C ASN A 407 -6.81 -1.66 -11.01
N GLN A 408 -5.97 -1.10 -11.88
CA GLN A 408 -5.49 -1.78 -13.09
C GLN A 408 -4.45 -2.85 -12.76
N LEU A 409 -4.30 -3.82 -13.65
CA LEU A 409 -3.24 -4.81 -13.64
C LEU A 409 -2.19 -4.49 -14.70
N SER A 410 -0.97 -4.99 -14.50
CA SER A 410 0.10 -4.81 -15.49
C SER A 410 -0.25 -5.54 -16.80
N ASP A 411 -0.22 -4.81 -17.91
CA ASP A 411 -0.64 -5.26 -19.24
C ASP A 411 0.54 -5.50 -20.22
N GLY A 412 1.78 -5.16 -19.80
CA GLY A 412 2.96 -5.21 -20.66
C GLY A 412 3.04 -4.12 -21.72
N VAL A 413 2.03 -3.24 -21.83
CA VAL A 413 1.93 -2.13 -22.80
C VAL A 413 2.13 -0.78 -22.12
N THR A 414 1.34 -0.49 -21.11
CA THR A 414 1.44 0.75 -20.33
C THR A 414 2.32 0.59 -19.10
N SER A 415 2.44 -0.65 -18.62
CA SER A 415 3.19 -1.01 -17.42
C SER A 415 3.78 -2.42 -17.50
N SER A 416 4.86 -2.66 -16.77
CA SER A 416 5.53 -3.96 -16.63
C SER A 416 5.83 -4.25 -15.16
N LEU A 417 5.47 -5.43 -14.68
CA LEU A 417 5.63 -5.83 -13.29
C LEU A 417 6.87 -6.72 -13.13
N PHE A 418 7.75 -6.36 -12.20
CA PHE A 418 8.79 -7.23 -11.68
C PHE A 418 8.29 -7.89 -10.38
N ASN A 419 8.09 -9.21 -10.42
CA ASN A 419 7.61 -10.02 -9.29
C ASN A 419 8.43 -11.32 -9.21
N PRO A 420 9.63 -11.28 -8.60
CA PRO A 420 10.55 -12.40 -8.59
C PRO A 420 10.12 -13.48 -7.61
N THR A 421 10.33 -14.75 -7.98
CA THR A 421 10.13 -15.90 -7.09
C THR A 421 11.39 -16.23 -6.27
N THR A 422 12.57 -15.81 -6.75
CA THR A 422 13.88 -16.06 -6.14
C THR A 422 14.54 -14.77 -5.64
N SER A 423 15.74 -14.89 -5.07
CA SER A 423 16.59 -13.75 -4.71
C SER A 423 17.07 -13.02 -5.96
N PHE A 424 17.24 -11.72 -5.88
CA PHE A 424 17.65 -10.87 -7.00
C PHE A 424 18.62 -9.78 -6.52
N THR A 425 19.46 -9.29 -7.43
CA THR A 425 20.42 -8.20 -7.23
C THR A 425 20.13 -7.02 -8.14
N GLN A 426 19.14 -7.16 -9.02
CA GLN A 426 18.68 -6.11 -9.94
C GLN A 426 17.20 -6.29 -10.27
N TYR A 427 16.53 -5.20 -10.58
CA TYR A 427 15.21 -5.24 -11.18
C TYR A 427 15.35 -5.43 -12.69
N THR A 428 14.82 -6.52 -13.23
CA THR A 428 14.97 -6.88 -14.65
C THR A 428 13.63 -6.94 -15.36
N PHE A 429 13.48 -6.13 -16.38
CA PHE A 429 12.34 -6.13 -17.29
C PHE A 429 12.81 -6.74 -18.62
N ASN A 430 12.51 -8.02 -18.82
CA ASN A 430 13.07 -8.81 -19.94
C ASN A 430 12.52 -8.36 -21.31
N ASN A 431 11.31 -7.86 -21.36
CA ASN A 431 10.72 -7.36 -22.60
C ASN A 431 9.73 -6.23 -22.37
N ILE A 432 10.15 -5.01 -22.67
CA ILE A 432 9.32 -3.80 -22.64
C ILE A 432 9.06 -3.23 -24.04
N THR A 433 9.16 -4.06 -25.07
CA THR A 433 8.98 -3.63 -26.48
C THR A 433 7.64 -2.94 -26.69
N GLN A 434 6.56 -3.48 -26.13
CA GLN A 434 5.23 -2.89 -26.30
C GLN A 434 5.11 -1.53 -25.61
N MET A 435 5.81 -1.31 -24.51
CA MET A 435 5.84 0.00 -23.84
C MET A 435 6.54 1.07 -24.72
N ILE A 436 7.58 0.67 -25.45
CA ILE A 436 8.24 1.57 -26.43
C ILE A 436 7.33 1.84 -27.63
N ASN A 437 6.69 0.79 -28.15
CA ASN A 437 5.74 0.93 -29.24
C ASN A 437 4.55 1.82 -28.86
N ASP A 438 4.06 1.73 -27.63
CA ASP A 438 3.00 2.61 -27.11
C ASP A 438 3.44 4.09 -27.10
N CYS A 439 4.71 4.39 -26.75
CA CYS A 439 5.24 5.74 -26.85
C CYS A 439 5.31 6.25 -28.30
N LEU A 440 5.67 5.38 -29.23
CA LEU A 440 5.78 5.75 -30.65
C LEU A 440 4.39 5.90 -31.31
N ALA A 441 3.42 5.12 -30.86
CA ALA A 441 2.08 5.08 -31.44
C ALA A 441 1.14 6.21 -30.96
N ASP A 442 1.44 6.84 -29.81
CA ASP A 442 0.54 7.86 -29.24
C ASP A 442 0.52 9.20 -30.00
N GLY A 443 1.48 9.42 -30.91
CA GLY A 443 1.53 10.60 -31.77
C GLY A 443 1.89 11.93 -31.09
N GLU A 444 2.00 11.96 -29.75
CA GLU A 444 2.23 13.20 -28.99
C GLU A 444 3.49 13.95 -29.45
N ARG A 445 4.56 13.20 -29.75
CA ARG A 445 5.81 13.79 -30.24
C ARG A 445 5.64 14.44 -31.62
N GLU A 446 5.01 13.75 -32.55
CA GLU A 446 4.82 14.25 -33.93
C GLU A 446 3.93 15.49 -33.98
N GLU A 447 2.85 15.50 -33.20
CA GLU A 447 1.96 16.65 -33.08
C GLU A 447 2.68 17.85 -32.45
N SER A 448 3.48 17.61 -31.41
CA SER A 448 4.26 18.66 -30.75
C SER A 448 5.33 19.22 -31.68
N GLU A 449 6.06 18.35 -32.39
CA GLU A 449 7.08 18.77 -33.36
C GLU A 449 6.47 19.61 -34.50
N LYS A 450 5.32 19.20 -35.04
CA LYS A 450 4.60 19.94 -36.05
C LYS A 450 4.17 21.33 -35.57
N LYS A 451 3.66 21.41 -34.32
CA LYS A 451 3.25 22.68 -33.70
C LYS A 451 4.44 23.61 -33.51
N LEU A 452 5.56 23.11 -33.00
CA LEU A 452 6.77 23.87 -32.69
C LEU A 452 7.47 24.33 -34.00
N LYS A 453 7.55 23.47 -35.03
CA LYS A 453 8.09 23.84 -36.36
C LYS A 453 7.29 24.96 -37.04
N ASN A 454 6.00 25.07 -36.74
CA ASN A 454 5.15 26.15 -37.24
C ASN A 454 5.22 27.45 -36.40
N GLY A 455 6.22 27.57 -35.52
CA GLY A 455 6.42 28.74 -34.65
C GLY A 455 5.46 28.79 -33.42
N GLY A 456 4.78 27.69 -33.12
CA GLY A 456 3.93 27.59 -31.92
C GLY A 456 4.75 27.40 -30.65
N THR A 457 4.11 27.69 -29.51
CA THR A 457 4.63 27.43 -28.16
C THR A 457 3.81 26.34 -27.50
N ILE A 458 4.44 25.48 -26.72
CA ILE A 458 3.76 24.48 -25.90
C ILE A 458 4.07 24.76 -24.43
N THR A 459 3.02 24.85 -23.60
CA THR A 459 3.15 24.94 -22.15
C THR A 459 2.96 23.56 -21.55
N LEU A 460 4.00 23.07 -20.87
CA LEU A 460 4.00 21.78 -20.19
C LEU A 460 3.73 21.97 -18.70
N GLN A 461 2.96 21.07 -18.11
CA GLN A 461 2.87 20.93 -16.66
C GLN A 461 4.08 20.11 -16.20
N ILE A 462 4.86 20.67 -15.30
CA ILE A 462 6.05 20.01 -14.75
C ILE A 462 5.96 19.96 -13.22
N THR A 463 6.80 19.14 -12.63
CA THR A 463 7.03 19.14 -11.18
C THR A 463 8.40 19.74 -10.94
N ASN A 464 8.49 20.78 -10.13
CA ASN A 464 9.77 21.41 -9.80
C ASN A 464 10.60 20.55 -8.84
N SER A 465 11.83 20.98 -8.54
CA SER A 465 12.74 20.27 -7.63
C SER A 465 12.21 20.08 -6.19
N GLU A 466 11.21 20.85 -5.79
CA GLU A 466 10.55 20.74 -4.49
C GLU A 466 9.32 19.82 -4.52
N GLY A 467 9.02 19.18 -5.66
CA GLY A 467 7.85 18.34 -5.82
C GLY A 467 6.53 19.10 -6.02
N LYS A 468 6.60 20.42 -6.27
CA LYS A 468 5.41 21.27 -6.51
C LYS A 468 5.10 21.39 -7.99
N ALA A 469 3.81 21.51 -8.32
CA ALA A 469 3.36 21.78 -9.68
C ALA A 469 3.89 23.14 -10.17
N ASP A 470 4.38 23.16 -11.40
CA ASP A 470 4.89 24.32 -12.11
C ASP A 470 4.60 24.20 -13.61
N THR A 471 4.87 25.23 -14.39
CA THR A 471 4.68 25.24 -15.83
C THR A 471 5.97 25.62 -16.56
N LYS A 472 6.19 24.99 -17.72
CA LYS A 472 7.33 25.28 -18.58
C LYS A 472 6.88 25.52 -20.00
N GLU A 473 7.21 26.69 -20.54
CA GLU A 473 7.04 26.95 -21.97
C GLU A 473 8.24 26.42 -22.75
N VAL A 474 7.98 25.75 -23.88
CA VAL A 474 8.98 25.18 -24.78
C VAL A 474 8.72 25.62 -26.20
N HIS A 475 9.82 25.84 -26.96
CA HIS A 475 9.80 26.41 -28.32
C HIS A 475 10.48 25.48 -29.36
N ASN A 476 11.09 24.39 -28.93
CA ASN A 476 11.74 23.40 -29.80
C ASN A 476 11.45 21.98 -29.30
N ILE A 477 11.70 20.98 -30.14
CA ILE A 477 11.35 19.58 -29.81
C ILE A 477 12.27 18.98 -28.78
N GLU A 478 13.54 19.40 -28.70
CA GLU A 478 14.51 18.90 -27.72
C GLU A 478 14.11 19.30 -26.31
N ASP A 479 13.67 20.55 -26.09
CA ASP A 479 13.12 21.00 -24.81
C ASP A 479 11.81 20.31 -24.48
N TRP A 480 10.95 20.08 -25.49
CA TRP A 480 9.71 19.35 -25.28
C TRP A 480 9.99 17.91 -24.80
N GLU A 481 10.89 17.16 -25.45
CA GLU A 481 11.29 15.82 -25.03
C GLU A 481 11.91 15.80 -23.63
N LYS A 482 12.67 16.82 -23.29
CA LYS A 482 13.31 16.96 -21.97
C LYS A 482 12.29 17.16 -20.85
N TYR A 483 11.29 18.00 -21.06
CA TYR A 483 10.37 18.41 -20.00
C TYR A 483 9.02 17.70 -20.05
N SER A 484 8.58 17.14 -21.18
CA SER A 484 7.36 16.33 -21.28
C SER A 484 7.49 15.01 -20.55
N ASP A 485 6.36 14.34 -20.31
CA ASP A 485 6.31 13.00 -19.72
C ASP A 485 6.25 11.88 -20.79
N TRP A 486 6.38 12.24 -22.05
CA TRP A 486 6.22 11.36 -23.20
C TRP A 486 7.09 10.10 -23.17
N ASN A 487 8.40 10.23 -22.87
CA ASN A 487 9.38 9.17 -22.82
C ASN A 487 9.82 8.82 -21.37
N LYS A 488 9.05 9.25 -20.36
CA LYS A 488 9.37 9.06 -18.95
C LYS A 488 8.56 7.92 -18.36
N PHE A 489 9.25 7.11 -17.59
CA PHE A 489 8.73 5.96 -16.85
C PHE A 489 9.03 6.13 -15.38
N ILE A 490 8.19 5.58 -14.53
CA ILE A 490 8.37 5.60 -13.08
C ILE A 490 8.48 4.17 -12.59
N LEU A 491 9.48 3.91 -11.77
CA LEU A 491 9.65 2.69 -11.02
C LEU A 491 9.03 2.87 -9.64
N ILE A 492 8.08 2.01 -9.27
CA ILE A 492 7.24 2.15 -8.07
C ILE A 492 7.26 0.85 -7.27
N PRO A 493 7.55 0.88 -5.96
CA PRO A 493 7.34 -0.27 -5.08
C PRO A 493 5.85 -0.61 -4.98
N VAL A 494 5.52 -1.89 -5.18
CA VAL A 494 4.12 -2.34 -5.18
C VAL A 494 3.91 -3.58 -4.32
N LEU A 495 2.73 -3.65 -3.73
CA LEU A 495 2.18 -4.85 -3.10
C LEU A 495 1.36 -5.61 -4.13
N VAL A 496 1.74 -6.85 -4.38
CA VAL A 496 1.05 -7.73 -5.33
C VAL A 496 0.23 -8.74 -4.55
N THR A 497 -1.07 -8.80 -4.83
CA THR A 497 -1.95 -9.84 -4.30
C THR A 497 -2.23 -10.85 -5.40
N THR A 498 -2.06 -12.12 -5.09
CA THR A 498 -2.32 -13.23 -6.02
C THR A 498 -3.51 -14.06 -5.54
N ASP A 499 -4.26 -14.61 -6.47
CA ASP A 499 -5.26 -15.62 -6.18
C ASP A 499 -4.55 -16.94 -5.82
N ALA A 500 -4.76 -17.41 -4.59
CA ALA A 500 -4.35 -18.74 -4.18
C ALA A 500 -5.37 -19.74 -4.73
N SER A 501 -5.39 -19.95 -6.05
CA SER A 501 -6.21 -21.01 -6.61
C SER A 501 -5.67 -22.34 -6.13
N SER A 502 -6.37 -22.96 -5.19
CA SER A 502 -6.20 -24.34 -4.74
C SER A 502 -6.59 -25.29 -5.86
N SER A 503 -5.98 -25.19 -7.01
CA SER A 503 -6.12 -26.22 -8.03
C SER A 503 -5.08 -27.29 -7.73
N ASN A 504 -5.54 -28.46 -7.33
CA ASN A 504 -4.84 -29.73 -7.44
C ASN A 504 -4.50 -30.01 -8.93
N SER A 505 -3.75 -29.10 -9.55
CA SER A 505 -3.32 -29.28 -10.92
C SER A 505 -1.99 -30.00 -10.93
N TYR A 506 -1.98 -31.15 -11.55
CA TYR A 506 -0.78 -31.96 -11.87
C TYR A 506 0.25 -31.20 -12.74
N TYR A 507 -0.09 -29.97 -13.17
CA TYR A 507 0.68 -29.10 -14.06
C TYR A 507 0.95 -27.73 -13.44
N GLY A 508 1.49 -27.66 -12.22
CA GLY A 508 1.98 -26.42 -11.62
C GLY A 508 0.88 -25.40 -11.29
N SER A 509 0.91 -24.87 -10.08
CA SER A 509 0.01 -23.78 -9.66
C SER A 509 0.47 -22.46 -10.28
N SER A 510 -0.25 -21.94 -11.25
CA SER A 510 -0.11 -20.54 -11.66
C SER A 510 -0.99 -19.68 -10.76
N SER A 511 -0.39 -18.89 -9.89
CA SER A 511 -1.12 -17.87 -9.13
C SER A 511 -1.33 -16.65 -10.02
N ASN A 512 -2.59 -16.27 -10.26
CA ASN A 512 -2.90 -15.07 -11.01
C ASN A 512 -2.81 -13.82 -10.11
N VAL A 513 -2.23 -12.75 -10.62
CA VAL A 513 -2.25 -11.44 -9.95
C VAL A 513 -3.68 -10.90 -10.01
N ILE A 514 -4.25 -10.56 -8.85
CA ILE A 514 -5.60 -10.02 -8.72
C ILE A 514 -5.63 -8.56 -8.31
N SER A 515 -4.54 -8.03 -7.75
CA SER A 515 -4.42 -6.62 -7.37
C SER A 515 -2.96 -6.19 -7.31
N ILE A 516 -2.72 -4.95 -7.73
CA ILE A 516 -1.43 -4.25 -7.60
C ILE A 516 -1.71 -2.92 -6.93
N GLN A 517 -1.15 -2.72 -5.73
CA GLN A 517 -1.30 -1.50 -4.94
C GLN A 517 0.07 -0.92 -4.59
N HIS A 518 0.14 0.34 -4.18
CA HIS A 518 1.39 0.88 -3.61
C HIS A 518 1.83 0.06 -2.41
N ASP A 519 3.13 -0.26 -2.33
CA ASP A 519 3.69 -0.86 -1.12
C ASP A 519 3.86 0.23 -0.05
N LEU A 520 3.10 0.09 1.04
CA LEU A 520 3.12 1.02 2.16
C LEU A 520 4.01 0.55 3.32
N LYS A 521 4.73 -0.55 3.15
CA LYS A 521 5.74 -1.03 4.11
C LYS A 521 7.03 -0.23 3.98
N PRO A 522 7.72 0.08 5.10
CA PRO A 522 9.04 0.70 5.04
C PRO A 522 10.03 -0.15 4.25
N GLY A 523 10.57 0.42 3.19
CA GLY A 523 11.54 -0.25 2.33
C GLY A 523 12.31 0.74 1.48
N TYR A 524 13.53 0.38 1.04
CA TYR A 524 14.28 1.18 0.09
C TYR A 524 15.19 0.34 -0.79
N ALA A 525 15.52 0.90 -1.95
CA ALA A 525 16.60 0.45 -2.80
C ALA A 525 17.42 1.65 -3.27
N ARG A 526 18.74 1.51 -3.24
CA ARG A 526 19.69 2.41 -3.90
C ARG A 526 20.07 1.80 -5.23
N LEU A 527 19.77 2.51 -6.33
CA LEU A 527 19.85 1.98 -7.68
C LEU A 527 21.00 2.63 -8.46
N LYS A 528 21.57 1.89 -9.39
CA LYS A 528 22.48 2.46 -10.39
C LYS A 528 21.75 3.58 -11.15
N GLY A 529 22.41 4.72 -11.33
CA GLY A 529 21.84 5.86 -12.03
C GLY A 529 22.29 7.18 -11.44
N GLY A 530 21.42 8.17 -11.47
CA GLY A 530 21.64 9.50 -10.93
C GLY A 530 22.08 10.52 -11.98
N THR A 531 22.02 11.79 -11.59
CA THR A 531 22.24 12.92 -12.49
C THR A 531 23.69 13.04 -12.99
N ASN A 532 24.66 12.35 -12.35
CA ASN A 532 26.03 12.26 -12.87
C ASN A 532 26.12 11.60 -14.25
N ALA A 533 25.12 10.81 -14.66
CA ALA A 533 25.02 10.25 -16.00
C ALA A 533 24.99 11.31 -17.12
N THR A 534 24.53 12.52 -16.81
CA THR A 534 24.41 13.66 -17.75
C THR A 534 25.15 14.90 -17.27
N ASN A 535 25.97 14.81 -16.23
CA ASN A 535 26.68 15.94 -15.66
C ASN A 535 27.83 16.39 -16.58
N ALA A 536 27.69 17.56 -17.20
CA ALA A 536 28.67 18.13 -18.12
C ALA A 536 30.06 18.41 -17.48
N SER A 537 30.13 18.45 -16.14
CA SER A 537 31.41 18.63 -15.42
C SER A 537 32.23 17.33 -15.32
N LEU A 538 31.63 16.19 -15.66
CA LEU A 538 32.30 14.88 -15.69
C LEU A 538 32.69 14.52 -17.13
N ASP A 539 33.84 13.83 -17.29
CA ASP A 539 34.19 13.24 -18.57
C ASP A 539 33.25 12.08 -18.93
N LYS A 540 33.30 11.64 -20.20
CA LYS A 540 32.42 10.60 -20.72
C LYS A 540 32.58 9.26 -19.98
N GLU A 541 33.80 8.87 -19.62
CA GLU A 541 34.06 7.63 -18.91
C GLU A 541 33.47 7.66 -17.49
N GLN A 542 33.54 8.80 -16.81
CA GLN A 542 32.92 9.01 -15.52
C GLN A 542 31.39 8.98 -15.61
N GLN A 543 30.81 9.65 -16.63
CA GLN A 543 29.35 9.62 -16.84
C GLN A 543 28.85 8.20 -17.11
N ASP A 544 29.56 7.40 -17.92
CA ASP A 544 29.16 6.05 -18.32
C ASP A 544 29.04 5.07 -17.13
N LYS A 545 29.72 5.35 -16.01
CA LYS A 545 29.58 4.57 -14.76
C LYS A 545 28.18 4.65 -14.16
N TYR A 546 27.48 5.75 -14.41
CA TYR A 546 26.14 6.02 -13.85
C TYR A 546 25.01 5.71 -14.84
N LYS A 547 25.29 5.55 -16.12
CA LYS A 547 24.28 5.25 -17.15
C LYS A 547 23.82 3.80 -17.04
N LEU A 548 22.52 3.60 -17.22
CA LEU A 548 21.96 2.30 -17.49
C LEU A 548 22.02 2.03 -19.01
N LYS A 549 22.01 0.75 -19.37
CA LYS A 549 21.96 0.32 -20.77
C LYS A 549 20.64 -0.37 -21.05
N LEU A 550 19.98 0.08 -22.11
CA LEU A 550 18.82 -0.59 -22.69
C LEU A 550 19.31 -1.48 -23.82
N GLU A 551 19.04 -2.77 -23.75
CA GLU A 551 19.37 -3.74 -24.77
C GLU A 551 18.18 -3.91 -25.71
N VAL A 552 18.38 -3.68 -27.00
CA VAL A 552 17.34 -3.75 -28.03
C VAL A 552 17.73 -4.78 -29.07
N VAL A 553 16.93 -5.80 -29.23
CA VAL A 553 17.02 -6.76 -30.33
C VAL A 553 16.04 -6.36 -31.41
N SER A 554 16.54 -6.07 -32.60
CA SER A 554 15.75 -5.71 -33.78
C SER A 554 16.02 -6.63 -34.95
N THR A 555 15.08 -6.71 -35.87
CA THR A 555 15.21 -7.45 -37.13
C THR A 555 14.90 -6.54 -38.30
N ASN A 556 15.82 -6.52 -39.26
CA ASN A 556 15.60 -5.88 -40.55
C ASN A 556 15.17 -6.91 -41.58
N PHE A 557 13.98 -6.75 -42.11
CA PHE A 557 13.48 -7.53 -43.25
C PHE A 557 13.85 -6.81 -44.54
N GLY A 558 15.10 -6.94 -44.98
CA GLY A 558 15.60 -6.22 -46.16
C GLY A 558 14.56 -6.17 -47.27
N THR A 559 14.29 -4.98 -47.76
CA THR A 559 13.46 -4.78 -48.96
C THR A 559 14.07 -5.60 -50.10
N LYS A 560 13.36 -6.60 -50.63
CA LYS A 560 13.75 -7.22 -51.91
C LYS A 560 13.87 -6.08 -52.90
N SER A 561 15.10 -5.78 -53.35
CA SER A 561 15.27 -4.98 -54.56
C SER A 561 14.55 -5.72 -55.70
N LYS A 562 13.47 -5.11 -56.19
CA LYS A 562 12.81 -5.57 -57.39
C LYS A 562 13.75 -5.46 -58.59
#